data_20279364eff515b0b4e62ea48660a007
#
_entry.id   20279364eff515b0b4e62ea48660a007
#
_cell.length_a   1.000
_cell.length_b   1.000
_cell.length_c   1.000
_cell.angle_alpha   90.00
_cell.angle_beta   90.00
_cell.angle_gamma   90.00
#
_symmetry.space_group_name_H-M   'P 1'
#
loop_
_entity.id
_entity.type
_entity.pdbx_description
1 polymer ?
#
loop_
_entity_poly.entity_id
_entity_poly.type
_entity_poly.pdbx_seq_one_letter_code
_entity_poly.pdbx_strand_id
1 'polypeptide(L)'
;GLACEGLKPFAALYSTFLQRAYDQVVHDVAIQKLPVRFAIDRAGLVGADGSTHAGSFDIAYLSNLPNFITMAASNEEELARMIITCSNINDGPSAFRYPRGQGIGIDINFNKIKKLKIGKANLIKEGNDIIFLSYGAKLLEVKKAATILEEKKLTSTIVDARFCKPLDKNLILKLCNYHKILVTIEEGSIGGFGSHVLNFLINNKSNIYKKL
;
A
#
# COMPACT_ATOMS: atom_id res chain seq x y z
N GLY A 1 -22.22 4.51 13.57
CA GLY A 1 -22.51 4.55 15.01
C GLY A 1 -21.27 4.73 15.87
N LEU A 2 -20.46 3.68 16.14
CA LEU A 2 -19.33 3.73 17.09
C LEU A 2 -18.35 4.91 16.86
N ALA A 3 -17.99 5.16 15.61
CA ALA A 3 -17.09 6.27 15.29
C ALA A 3 -17.70 7.65 15.56
N CYS A 4 -19.02 7.81 15.43
CA CYS A 4 -19.72 9.06 15.74
C CYS A 4 -19.68 9.40 17.23
N GLU A 5 -19.60 8.37 18.08
CA GLU A 5 -19.50 8.50 19.54
C GLU A 5 -18.05 8.57 20.05
N GLY A 6 -17.09 8.86 19.17
CA GLY A 6 -15.68 9.03 19.52
C GLY A 6 -14.91 7.72 19.78
N LEU A 7 -15.53 6.56 19.57
CA LEU A 7 -14.85 5.27 19.67
C LEU A 7 -13.95 5.05 18.45
N LYS A 8 -13.03 4.08 18.57
CA LYS A 8 -12.06 3.73 17.55
C LYS A 8 -12.36 2.36 16.91
N PRO A 9 -13.42 2.23 16.10
CA PRO A 9 -13.78 0.95 15.51
C PRO A 9 -12.74 0.47 14.50
N PHE A 10 -12.42 -0.83 14.56
CA PHE A 10 -11.75 -1.57 13.52
C PHE A 10 -12.75 -2.51 12.84
N ALA A 11 -12.97 -2.34 11.55
CA ALA A 11 -13.79 -3.21 10.73
C ALA A 11 -12.89 -4.21 10.00
N ALA A 12 -12.87 -5.46 10.46
CA ALA A 12 -12.10 -6.55 9.87
C ALA A 12 -12.95 -7.28 8.83
N LEU A 13 -12.55 -7.21 7.56
CA LEU A 13 -13.31 -7.71 6.43
C LEU A 13 -12.38 -8.31 5.39
N TYR A 14 -12.85 -9.32 4.64
CA TYR A 14 -12.15 -9.77 3.44
C TYR A 14 -12.27 -8.73 2.34
N SER A 15 -11.18 -8.54 1.57
CA SER A 15 -11.16 -7.62 0.44
C SER A 15 -12.34 -7.87 -0.52
N THR A 16 -12.59 -9.12 -0.90
CA THR A 16 -13.68 -9.48 -1.81
C THR A 16 -15.07 -9.16 -1.25
N PHE A 17 -15.30 -9.32 0.06
CA PHE A 17 -16.62 -9.08 0.67
C PHE A 17 -16.88 -7.60 0.93
N LEU A 18 -15.83 -6.79 1.04
CA LEU A 18 -15.95 -5.34 1.20
C LEU A 18 -16.63 -4.68 -0.02
N GLN A 19 -16.57 -5.29 -1.19
CA GLN A 19 -17.25 -4.78 -2.40
C GLN A 19 -18.75 -4.55 -2.20
N ARG A 20 -19.43 -5.42 -1.42
CA ARG A 20 -20.86 -5.26 -1.13
C ARG A 20 -21.18 -4.10 -0.17
N ALA A 21 -20.18 -3.63 0.57
CA ALA A 21 -20.31 -2.52 1.50
C ALA A 21 -19.77 -1.21 0.94
N TYR A 22 -19.46 -1.15 -0.37
CA TYR A 22 -18.82 0.03 -0.95
C TYR A 22 -19.66 1.29 -0.81
N ASP A 23 -20.98 1.20 -0.99
CA ASP A 23 -21.91 2.32 -0.78
C ASP A 23 -21.81 2.87 0.66
N GLN A 24 -21.83 1.99 1.67
CA GLN A 24 -21.68 2.38 3.07
C GLN A 24 -20.30 2.97 3.36
N VAL A 25 -19.24 2.45 2.73
CA VAL A 25 -17.90 3.02 2.87
C VAL A 25 -17.86 4.45 2.29
N VAL A 26 -18.54 4.70 1.19
CA VAL A 26 -18.62 6.03 0.58
C VAL A 26 -19.44 6.97 1.44
N HIS A 27 -20.73 6.65 1.66
CA HIS A 27 -21.70 7.58 2.26
C HIS A 27 -21.60 7.66 3.79
N ASP A 28 -21.44 6.51 4.45
CA ASP A 28 -21.47 6.49 5.92
C ASP A 28 -20.09 6.71 6.54
N VAL A 29 -19.01 6.64 5.75
CA VAL A 29 -17.65 6.76 6.30
C VAL A 29 -16.84 7.85 5.60
N ALA A 30 -16.57 7.71 4.29
CA ALA A 30 -15.59 8.56 3.61
C ALA A 30 -16.07 10.02 3.48
N ILE A 31 -17.30 10.24 3.04
CA ILE A 31 -17.88 11.59 2.86
C ILE A 31 -18.02 12.28 4.22
N GLN A 32 -18.42 11.54 5.26
CA GLN A 32 -18.58 12.06 6.61
C GLN A 32 -17.27 12.18 7.40
N LYS A 33 -16.14 11.77 6.83
CA LYS A 33 -14.80 11.77 7.46
C LYS A 33 -14.76 10.99 8.79
N LEU A 34 -15.57 9.95 8.93
CA LEU A 34 -15.60 9.18 10.15
C LEU A 34 -14.32 8.33 10.29
N PRO A 35 -13.68 8.33 11.46
CA PRO A 35 -12.42 7.62 11.68
C PRO A 35 -12.63 6.11 11.88
N VAL A 36 -13.17 5.44 10.87
CA VAL A 36 -13.26 3.98 10.80
C VAL A 36 -11.97 3.40 10.23
N ARG A 37 -11.45 2.34 10.86
CA ARG A 37 -10.24 1.65 10.46
C ARG A 37 -10.62 0.32 9.81
N PHE A 38 -10.27 0.15 8.55
CA PHE A 38 -10.54 -1.08 7.81
C PHE A 38 -9.30 -1.97 7.83
N ALA A 39 -9.43 -3.14 8.47
CA ALA A 39 -8.43 -4.21 8.40
C ALA A 39 -8.85 -5.17 7.28
N ILE A 40 -8.20 -5.07 6.13
CA ILE A 40 -8.61 -5.78 4.92
C ILE A 40 -7.77 -7.05 4.79
N ASP A 41 -8.40 -8.16 5.16
CA ASP A 41 -7.83 -9.50 5.03
C ASP A 41 -7.99 -10.04 3.61
N ARG A 42 -7.18 -11.02 3.25
CA ARG A 42 -7.21 -11.70 1.94
C ARG A 42 -7.07 -10.74 0.78
N ALA A 43 -6.18 -9.77 0.93
CA ALA A 43 -5.84 -8.85 -0.14
C ALA A 43 -4.91 -9.53 -1.17
N GLY A 44 -5.18 -9.31 -2.45
CA GLY A 44 -4.43 -9.93 -3.53
C GLY A 44 -4.93 -11.33 -3.90
N LEU A 45 -4.03 -12.18 -4.42
CA LEU A 45 -4.34 -13.55 -4.80
C LEU A 45 -4.36 -14.45 -3.57
N VAL A 46 -5.37 -15.32 -3.49
CA VAL A 46 -5.70 -16.08 -2.28
C VAL A 46 -5.49 -17.59 -2.42
N GLY A 47 -4.96 -18.06 -3.56
CA GLY A 47 -4.65 -19.48 -3.76
C GLY A 47 -5.88 -20.40 -3.62
N ALA A 48 -5.84 -21.27 -2.63
CA ALA A 48 -6.86 -22.31 -2.42
C ALA A 48 -8.28 -21.77 -2.15
N ASP A 49 -8.46 -20.53 -1.73
CA ASP A 49 -9.79 -19.94 -1.52
C ASP A 49 -10.52 -19.68 -2.86
N GLY A 50 -9.79 -19.69 -3.97
CA GLY A 50 -10.34 -19.59 -5.32
C GLY A 50 -10.65 -18.17 -5.78
N SER A 51 -11.12 -18.05 -7.01
CA SER A 51 -11.33 -16.78 -7.71
C SER A 51 -12.36 -15.86 -7.02
N THR A 52 -13.39 -16.44 -6.38
CA THR A 52 -14.42 -15.68 -5.68
C THR A 52 -13.92 -14.95 -4.42
N HIS A 53 -12.75 -15.31 -3.92
CA HIS A 53 -12.12 -14.71 -2.75
C HIS A 53 -10.93 -13.82 -3.10
N ALA A 54 -10.59 -13.67 -4.38
CA ALA A 54 -9.49 -12.81 -4.82
C ALA A 54 -9.73 -11.34 -4.43
N GLY A 55 -8.76 -10.77 -3.71
CA GLY A 55 -8.80 -9.41 -3.18
C GLY A 55 -8.04 -8.42 -4.06
N SER A 56 -8.46 -8.25 -5.32
CA SER A 56 -7.72 -7.48 -6.31
C SER A 56 -8.22 -6.05 -6.52
N PHE A 57 -9.39 -5.68 -5.99
CA PHE A 57 -10.07 -4.44 -6.36
C PHE A 57 -10.07 -3.37 -5.27
N ASP A 58 -9.79 -3.72 -4.01
CA ASP A 58 -9.86 -2.82 -2.86
C ASP A 58 -8.96 -1.58 -2.99
N ILE A 59 -7.76 -1.72 -3.56
CA ILE A 59 -6.87 -0.57 -3.79
C ILE A 59 -7.57 0.46 -4.69
N ALA A 60 -8.13 0.00 -5.80
CA ALA A 60 -8.74 0.86 -6.80
C ALA A 60 -9.94 1.65 -6.24
N TYR A 61 -10.87 0.98 -5.56
CA TYR A 61 -12.09 1.65 -5.11
C TYR A 61 -11.93 2.39 -3.77
N LEU A 62 -10.99 2.03 -2.89
CA LEU A 62 -10.74 2.78 -1.66
C LEU A 62 -9.83 3.99 -1.89
N SER A 63 -8.84 3.85 -2.76
CA SER A 63 -7.86 4.93 -2.96
C SER A 63 -8.42 6.11 -3.75
N ASN A 64 -9.54 5.97 -4.46
CA ASN A 64 -10.21 7.09 -5.11
C ASN A 64 -11.09 7.90 -4.16
N LEU A 65 -11.50 7.34 -3.01
CA LEU A 65 -12.42 8.01 -2.08
C LEU A 65 -11.75 9.21 -1.39
N PRO A 66 -12.50 10.30 -1.12
CA PRO A 66 -11.98 11.43 -0.38
C PRO A 66 -11.63 11.03 1.06
N ASN A 67 -10.70 11.77 1.67
CA ASN A 67 -10.30 11.64 3.08
C ASN A 67 -9.72 10.28 3.50
N PHE A 68 -9.60 9.33 2.61
CA PHE A 68 -9.14 7.96 2.89
C PHE A 68 -7.61 7.87 2.90
N ILE A 69 -7.06 7.16 3.88
CA ILE A 69 -5.65 6.73 3.88
C ILE A 69 -5.62 5.23 3.58
N THR A 70 -4.84 4.82 2.57
CA THR A 70 -4.73 3.41 2.17
C THR A 70 -3.31 2.91 2.25
N MET A 71 -3.12 1.78 2.93
CA MET A 71 -1.82 1.16 3.22
C MET A 71 -1.82 -0.32 2.84
N ALA A 72 -0.62 -0.85 2.54
CA ALA A 72 -0.43 -2.29 2.33
C ALA A 72 0.83 -2.76 3.07
N ALA A 73 0.67 -3.77 3.89
CA ALA A 73 1.76 -4.32 4.68
C ALA A 73 2.66 -5.23 3.84
N SER A 74 3.95 -5.03 3.91
CA SER A 74 4.95 -5.87 3.24
C SER A 74 5.38 -7.07 4.08
N ASN A 75 5.17 -7.02 5.39
CA ASN A 75 5.46 -8.06 6.37
C ASN A 75 4.69 -7.81 7.67
N GLU A 76 4.88 -8.67 8.67
CA GLU A 76 4.17 -8.64 9.95
C GLU A 76 4.52 -7.41 10.79
N GLU A 77 5.78 -6.96 10.78
CA GLU A 77 6.19 -5.75 11.51
C GLU A 77 5.54 -4.50 10.90
N GLU A 78 5.51 -4.38 9.58
CA GLU A 78 4.82 -3.29 8.89
C GLU A 78 3.31 -3.34 9.15
N LEU A 79 2.71 -4.53 9.22
CA LEU A 79 1.30 -4.68 9.60
C LEU A 79 1.05 -4.13 11.01
N ALA A 80 1.87 -4.50 11.99
CA ALA A 80 1.76 -3.99 13.35
C ALA A 80 1.94 -2.45 13.41
N ARG A 81 2.89 -1.89 12.65
CA ARG A 81 3.06 -0.43 12.50
C ARG A 81 1.83 0.24 11.91
N MET A 82 1.18 -0.37 10.91
CA MET A 82 -0.03 0.13 10.28
C MET A 82 -1.23 0.13 11.23
N ILE A 83 -1.38 -0.93 12.05
CA ILE A 83 -2.43 -0.99 13.10
C ILE A 83 -2.26 0.18 14.08
N ILE A 84 -1.04 0.39 14.59
CA ILE A 84 -0.75 1.51 15.50
C ILE A 84 -0.97 2.86 14.78
N THR A 85 -0.59 2.97 13.52
CA THR A 85 -0.83 4.19 12.74
C THR A 85 -2.31 4.49 12.62
N CYS A 86 -3.11 3.51 12.21
CA CYS A 86 -4.57 3.64 12.10
C CYS A 86 -5.23 4.00 13.43
N SER A 87 -4.77 3.43 14.56
CA SER A 87 -5.33 3.75 15.89
C SER A 87 -5.12 5.22 16.28
N ASN A 88 -4.17 5.90 15.64
CA ASN A 88 -3.87 7.32 15.87
C ASN A 88 -4.50 8.28 14.83
N ILE A 89 -5.17 7.77 13.79
CA ILE A 89 -5.89 8.59 12.82
C ILE A 89 -7.30 8.85 13.35
N ASN A 90 -7.64 10.10 13.60
CA ASN A 90 -8.92 10.51 14.19
C ASN A 90 -9.70 11.52 13.32
N ASP A 91 -9.17 11.90 12.17
CA ASP A 91 -9.69 12.94 11.27
C ASP A 91 -10.20 12.39 9.94
N GLY A 92 -10.30 11.07 9.81
CA GLY A 92 -10.82 10.39 8.62
C GLY A 92 -10.60 8.89 8.62
N PRO A 93 -11.13 8.21 7.60
CA PRO A 93 -11.01 6.77 7.48
C PRO A 93 -9.61 6.33 7.04
N SER A 94 -9.24 5.13 7.45
CA SER A 94 -7.99 4.50 7.06
C SER A 94 -8.19 3.01 6.78
N ALA A 95 -7.40 2.48 5.85
CA ALA A 95 -7.38 1.06 5.55
C ALA A 95 -5.94 0.56 5.47
N PHE A 96 -5.72 -0.64 5.98
CA PHE A 96 -4.52 -1.41 5.73
C PHE A 96 -4.90 -2.80 5.25
N ARG A 97 -4.18 -3.28 4.25
CA ARG A 97 -4.44 -4.57 3.62
C ARG A 97 -3.28 -5.54 3.84
N TYR A 98 -3.61 -6.81 3.97
CA TYR A 98 -2.64 -7.89 4.15
C TYR A 98 -3.12 -9.17 3.46
N PRO A 99 -2.18 -10.05 3.01
CA PRO A 99 -2.52 -11.24 2.24
C PRO A 99 -3.06 -12.36 3.13
N ARG A 100 -3.66 -13.36 2.49
CA ARG A 100 -3.89 -14.67 3.09
C ARG A 100 -2.58 -15.46 3.12
N GLY A 101 -2.22 -16.01 4.25
CA GLY A 101 -1.05 -16.88 4.38
C GLY A 101 -0.32 -16.72 5.70
N GLN A 102 0.77 -17.43 5.80
CA GLN A 102 1.70 -17.26 6.91
C GLN A 102 2.60 -16.06 6.65
N GLY A 103 2.99 -15.39 7.71
CA GLY A 103 4.01 -14.35 7.64
C GLY A 103 5.39 -14.93 7.30
N ILE A 104 6.34 -14.04 7.05
CA ILE A 104 7.72 -14.44 6.75
C ILE A 104 8.54 -14.79 8.00
N GLY A 105 7.93 -14.68 9.19
CA GLY A 105 8.52 -15.10 10.47
C GLY A 105 9.46 -14.06 11.08
N ILE A 106 9.13 -12.77 10.96
CA ILE A 106 9.89 -11.71 11.61
C ILE A 106 9.63 -11.73 13.11
N ASP A 107 10.70 -11.73 13.91
CA ASP A 107 10.59 -11.53 15.36
C ASP A 107 10.22 -10.07 15.66
N ILE A 108 9.01 -9.88 16.18
CA ILE A 108 8.44 -8.56 16.41
C ILE A 108 8.61 -8.14 17.86
N ASN A 109 9.40 -7.12 18.11
CA ASN A 109 9.47 -6.49 19.43
C ASN A 109 8.35 -5.42 19.56
N PHE A 110 7.18 -5.84 20.05
CA PHE A 110 6.01 -4.96 20.19
C PHE A 110 6.27 -3.71 21.01
N ASN A 111 7.19 -3.73 21.98
CA ASN A 111 7.54 -2.55 22.79
C ASN A 111 8.31 -1.47 22.02
N LYS A 112 8.89 -1.83 20.88
CA LYS A 112 9.67 -0.91 20.02
C LYS A 112 8.95 -0.46 18.77
N ILE A 113 7.75 -1.00 18.50
CA ILE A 113 6.98 -0.64 17.31
C ILE A 113 6.52 0.82 17.41
N LYS A 114 6.79 1.58 16.35
CA LYS A 114 6.37 2.99 16.23
C LYS A 114 5.40 3.14 15.07
N LYS A 115 4.44 4.08 15.22
CA LYS A 115 3.56 4.48 14.12
C LYS A 115 4.35 4.98 12.92
N LEU A 116 3.82 4.77 11.75
CA LEU A 116 4.37 5.28 10.49
C LEU A 116 4.11 6.79 10.37
N LYS A 117 4.99 7.48 9.67
CA LYS A 117 4.70 8.83 9.18
C LYS A 117 3.84 8.71 7.93
N ILE A 118 2.62 9.24 7.97
CA ILE A 118 1.64 9.14 6.89
C ILE A 118 2.24 9.65 5.58
N GLY A 119 2.05 8.90 4.50
CA GLY A 119 2.54 9.21 3.18
C GLY A 119 4.07 9.11 3.03
N LYS A 120 4.74 8.33 3.89
CA LYS A 120 6.18 8.09 3.80
C LYS A 120 6.48 6.63 3.49
N ALA A 121 7.14 6.43 2.36
CA ALA A 121 7.69 5.15 1.96
C ALA A 121 8.98 4.82 2.74
N ASN A 122 9.41 3.58 2.67
CA ASN A 122 10.65 3.10 3.24
C ASN A 122 11.65 2.73 2.13
N LEU A 123 12.75 3.44 2.07
CA LEU A 123 13.86 3.12 1.17
C LEU A 123 14.65 1.96 1.78
N ILE A 124 14.58 0.79 1.13
CA ILE A 124 15.21 -0.45 1.60
C ILE A 124 16.64 -0.58 1.08
N LYS A 125 16.85 -0.24 -0.19
CA LYS A 125 18.14 -0.35 -0.87
C LYS A 125 18.28 0.74 -1.90
N GLU A 126 19.48 1.27 -2.09
CA GLU A 126 19.81 2.20 -3.17
C GLU A 126 20.56 1.50 -4.30
N GLY A 127 20.27 1.88 -5.52
CA GLY A 127 20.90 1.45 -6.76
C GLY A 127 20.73 2.53 -7.83
N ASN A 128 21.19 2.28 -9.06
CA ASN A 128 21.27 3.34 -10.07
C ASN A 128 20.46 3.09 -11.34
N ASP A 129 20.07 1.84 -11.63
CA ASP A 129 19.49 1.50 -12.92
C ASP A 129 17.96 1.45 -12.90
N ILE A 130 17.40 0.73 -11.92
CA ILE A 130 15.97 0.42 -11.85
C ILE A 130 15.42 0.81 -10.48
N ILE A 131 14.21 1.40 -10.44
CA ILE A 131 13.43 1.57 -9.22
C ILE A 131 12.40 0.46 -9.15
N PHE A 132 12.40 -0.31 -8.08
CA PHE A 132 11.28 -1.16 -7.67
C PHE A 132 10.48 -0.45 -6.59
N LEU A 133 9.28 -0.01 -6.94
CA LEU A 133 8.33 0.59 -6.00
C LEU A 133 7.27 -0.47 -5.65
N SER A 134 7.48 -1.18 -4.55
CA SER A 134 6.65 -2.29 -4.10
C SER A 134 5.55 -1.83 -3.15
N TYR A 135 4.34 -2.29 -3.36
CA TYR A 135 3.19 -2.01 -2.50
C TYR A 135 2.60 -3.32 -1.97
N GLY A 136 2.83 -3.58 -0.67
CA GLY A 136 2.35 -4.78 0.02
C GLY A 136 3.29 -5.98 -0.03
N ALA A 137 2.73 -7.18 0.04
CA ALA A 137 3.43 -8.42 0.38
C ALA A 137 4.49 -8.89 -0.63
N LYS A 138 4.54 -8.35 -1.85
CA LYS A 138 5.52 -8.77 -2.89
C LYS A 138 6.93 -8.23 -2.69
N LEU A 139 7.21 -7.53 -1.59
CA LEU A 139 8.54 -6.97 -1.33
C LEU A 139 9.64 -8.05 -1.24
N LEU A 140 9.31 -9.24 -0.76
CA LEU A 140 10.29 -10.35 -0.69
C LEU A 140 10.69 -10.81 -2.10
N GLU A 141 9.73 -10.96 -3.00
CA GLU A 141 9.96 -11.33 -4.40
C GLU A 141 10.74 -10.24 -5.14
N VAL A 142 10.46 -8.97 -4.83
CA VAL A 142 11.24 -7.84 -5.35
C VAL A 142 12.71 -7.90 -4.92
N LYS A 143 12.99 -8.23 -3.66
CA LYS A 143 14.36 -8.41 -3.17
C LYS A 143 15.08 -9.54 -3.91
N LYS A 144 14.42 -10.66 -4.15
CA LYS A 144 14.97 -11.78 -4.94
C LYS A 144 15.25 -11.37 -6.38
N ALA A 145 14.31 -10.68 -7.02
CA ALA A 145 14.50 -10.16 -8.38
C ALA A 145 15.67 -9.18 -8.48
N ALA A 146 15.84 -8.31 -7.49
CA ALA A 146 16.97 -7.40 -7.43
C ALA A 146 18.31 -8.13 -7.34
N THR A 147 18.40 -9.22 -6.57
CA THR A 147 19.62 -10.06 -6.51
C THR A 147 19.95 -10.68 -7.87
N ILE A 148 18.94 -11.20 -8.59
CA ILE A 148 19.13 -11.77 -9.95
C ILE A 148 19.63 -10.70 -10.94
N LEU A 149 19.16 -9.46 -10.82
CA LEU A 149 19.59 -8.36 -11.66
C LEU A 149 21.05 -7.95 -11.37
N GLU A 150 21.48 -8.03 -10.12
CA GLU A 150 22.88 -7.74 -9.74
C GLU A 150 23.87 -8.71 -10.36
N GLU A 151 23.51 -9.98 -10.52
CA GLU A 151 24.31 -10.97 -11.27
C GLU A 151 24.52 -10.53 -12.73
N LYS A 152 23.55 -9.74 -13.27
CA LYS A 152 23.62 -9.14 -14.62
C LYS A 152 24.21 -7.73 -14.62
N LYS A 153 24.84 -7.30 -13.52
CA LYS A 153 25.45 -5.97 -13.34
C LYS A 153 24.44 -4.80 -13.43
N LEU A 154 23.17 -5.07 -13.13
CA LEU A 154 22.12 -4.05 -13.01
C LEU A 154 21.79 -3.85 -11.52
N THR A 155 21.90 -2.63 -11.07
CA THR A 155 21.61 -2.28 -9.67
C THR A 155 20.20 -1.69 -9.53
N SER A 156 19.53 -1.99 -8.42
CA SER A 156 18.17 -1.53 -8.22
C SER A 156 17.98 -0.81 -6.90
N THR A 157 17.23 0.28 -6.95
CA THR A 157 16.65 0.93 -5.77
C THR A 157 15.36 0.21 -5.42
N ILE A 158 15.25 -0.24 -4.17
CA ILE A 158 14.06 -0.94 -3.66
C ILE A 158 13.37 -0.06 -2.64
N VAL A 159 12.09 0.20 -2.87
CA VAL A 159 11.24 1.00 -2.00
C VAL A 159 10.00 0.22 -1.60
N ASP A 160 9.75 0.09 -0.30
CA ASP A 160 8.43 -0.28 0.23
C ASP A 160 7.56 0.99 0.26
N ALA A 161 6.58 1.03 -0.61
CA ALA A 161 5.72 2.22 -0.76
C ALA A 161 4.84 2.47 0.46
N ARG A 162 4.47 1.42 1.21
CA ARG A 162 3.58 1.48 2.39
C ARG A 162 2.20 2.09 2.12
N PHE A 163 2.15 3.22 1.42
CA PHE A 163 0.95 4.03 1.19
C PHE A 163 0.64 4.13 -0.30
N CYS A 164 -0.59 3.80 -0.70
CA CYS A 164 -1.15 4.19 -1.99
C CYS A 164 -1.71 5.61 -1.91
N LYS A 165 -2.32 5.95 -0.76
CA LYS A 165 -2.86 7.28 -0.50
C LYS A 165 -2.62 7.69 0.96
N PRO A 166 -1.89 8.82 1.18
CA PRO A 166 -1.17 9.59 0.18
C PRO A 166 0.16 8.92 -0.27
N LEU A 167 0.56 9.12 -1.51
CA LEU A 167 1.86 8.70 -2.02
C LEU A 167 3.01 9.51 -1.40
N ASP A 168 4.21 8.92 -1.27
CA ASP A 168 5.44 9.69 -1.00
C ASP A 168 5.93 10.37 -2.28
N LYS A 169 5.22 11.44 -2.65
CA LYS A 169 5.44 12.22 -3.87
C LYS A 169 6.89 12.70 -4.02
N ASN A 170 7.48 13.17 -2.92
CA ASN A 170 8.84 13.71 -2.93
C ASN A 170 9.89 12.64 -3.21
N LEU A 171 9.75 11.46 -2.58
CA LEU A 171 10.66 10.36 -2.83
C LEU A 171 10.53 9.85 -4.27
N ILE A 172 9.29 9.66 -4.75
CA ILE A 172 9.04 9.19 -6.12
C ILE A 172 9.68 10.15 -7.14
N LEU A 173 9.43 11.46 -7.04
CA LEU A 173 10.04 12.43 -7.96
C LEU A 173 11.55 12.44 -7.86
N LYS A 174 12.12 12.42 -6.65
CA LYS A 174 13.56 12.35 -6.46
C LYS A 174 14.15 11.15 -7.19
N LEU A 175 13.63 9.96 -6.98
CA LEU A 175 14.15 8.73 -7.59
C LEU A 175 14.00 8.76 -9.12
N CYS A 176 12.86 9.22 -9.62
CA CYS A 176 12.60 9.30 -11.07
C CYS A 176 13.54 10.25 -11.81
N ASN A 177 14.17 11.21 -11.15
CA ASN A 177 15.16 12.10 -11.76
C ASN A 177 16.52 11.42 -12.04
N TYR A 178 16.84 10.36 -11.30
CA TYR A 178 18.15 9.70 -11.39
C TYR A 178 18.11 8.33 -12.05
N HIS A 179 16.94 7.69 -12.13
CA HIS A 179 16.78 6.35 -12.68
C HIS A 179 16.12 6.40 -14.08
N LYS A 180 16.41 5.38 -14.88
CA LYS A 180 15.84 5.25 -16.24
C LYS A 180 14.52 4.49 -16.25
N ILE A 181 14.34 3.57 -15.30
CA ILE A 181 13.21 2.63 -15.26
C ILE A 181 12.56 2.68 -13.88
N LEU A 182 11.25 2.84 -13.86
CA LEU A 182 10.41 2.65 -12.68
C LEU A 182 9.48 1.47 -12.90
N VAL A 183 9.51 0.51 -11.98
CA VAL A 183 8.62 -0.65 -11.95
C VAL A 183 7.78 -0.59 -10.69
N THR A 184 6.47 -0.54 -10.83
CA THR A 184 5.53 -0.66 -9.71
C THR A 184 5.08 -2.10 -9.55
N ILE A 185 5.04 -2.60 -8.31
CA ILE A 185 4.67 -3.98 -8.00
C ILE A 185 3.57 -3.98 -6.96
N GLU A 186 2.44 -4.59 -7.29
CA GLU A 186 1.28 -4.76 -6.42
C GLU A 186 0.50 -6.04 -6.74
N GLU A 187 -0.32 -6.51 -5.81
CA GLU A 187 -1.38 -7.48 -6.08
C GLU A 187 -2.72 -6.73 -6.11
N GLY A 188 -3.03 -6.19 -7.28
CA GLY A 188 -4.20 -5.34 -7.49
C GLY A 188 -4.71 -5.43 -8.93
N SER A 189 -5.56 -4.50 -9.31
CA SER A 189 -6.13 -4.36 -10.64
C SER A 189 -5.73 -3.03 -11.28
N ILE A 190 -6.10 -2.83 -12.54
CA ILE A 190 -6.06 -1.50 -13.18
C ILE A 190 -6.85 -0.51 -12.32
N GLY A 191 -6.30 0.68 -12.10
CA GLY A 191 -6.81 1.66 -11.13
C GLY A 191 -6.18 1.55 -9.74
N GLY A 192 -5.33 0.53 -9.50
CA GLY A 192 -4.60 0.34 -8.26
C GLY A 192 -3.38 1.24 -8.08
N PHE A 193 -2.40 0.78 -7.29
CA PHE A 193 -1.23 1.57 -6.89
C PHE A 193 -0.41 2.10 -8.07
N GLY A 194 -0.12 1.25 -9.06
CA GLY A 194 0.62 1.66 -10.26
C GLY A 194 -0.09 2.76 -11.04
N SER A 195 -1.42 2.71 -11.13
CA SER A 195 -2.23 3.76 -11.78
C SER A 195 -2.14 5.09 -11.02
N HIS A 196 -2.16 5.06 -9.68
CA HIS A 196 -1.99 6.28 -8.86
C HIS A 196 -0.59 6.88 -9.03
N VAL A 197 0.45 6.05 -9.08
CA VAL A 197 1.83 6.50 -9.33
C VAL A 197 1.94 7.12 -10.72
N LEU A 198 1.42 6.45 -11.75
CA LEU A 198 1.46 6.94 -13.12
C LEU A 198 0.72 8.28 -13.27
N ASN A 199 -0.51 8.37 -12.75
CA ASN A 199 -1.29 9.61 -12.76
C ASN A 199 -0.55 10.77 -12.06
N PHE A 200 0.10 10.48 -10.92
CA PHE A 200 0.93 11.46 -10.22
C PHE A 200 2.10 11.95 -11.09
N LEU A 201 2.82 11.05 -11.73
CA LEU A 201 3.97 11.38 -12.57
C LEU A 201 3.58 12.20 -13.79
N ILE A 202 2.48 11.84 -14.46
CA ILE A 202 1.92 12.59 -15.60
C ILE A 202 1.63 14.05 -15.20
N ASN A 203 0.91 14.22 -14.10
CA ASN A 203 0.49 15.56 -13.65
C ASN A 203 1.66 16.44 -13.18
N ASN A 204 2.80 15.85 -12.82
CA ASN A 204 3.98 16.59 -12.36
C ASN A 204 5.07 16.76 -13.43
N LYS A 205 4.76 16.51 -14.71
CA LYS A 205 5.68 16.66 -15.85
C LYS A 205 7.04 16.01 -15.59
N SER A 206 7.05 14.85 -14.94
CA SER A 206 8.29 14.15 -14.63
C SER A 206 9.00 13.75 -15.93
N ASN A 207 10.33 13.85 -15.97
CA ASN A 207 11.16 13.57 -17.16
C ASN A 207 11.13 12.09 -17.61
N ILE A 208 10.38 11.22 -16.92
CA ILE A 208 10.21 9.80 -17.29
C ILE A 208 9.63 9.64 -18.69
N TYR A 209 8.75 10.57 -19.14
CA TYR A 209 8.19 10.54 -20.51
C TYR A 209 9.18 10.83 -21.63
N LYS A 210 10.35 11.32 -21.33
CA LYS A 210 11.38 11.55 -22.37
C LYS A 210 12.20 10.30 -22.70
N LYS A 211 11.93 9.17 -22.03
CA LYS A 211 12.78 7.96 -22.10
C LYS A 211 12.04 6.65 -22.36
N LEU A 212 10.72 6.70 -22.60
CA LEU A 212 9.93 5.56 -23.10
C LEU A 212 9.92 5.58 -24.62
#